data_b7354af01b202f3e6eeec5ff803b998d
#
_entry.id   b7354af01b202f3e6eeec5ff803b998d
#
_cell.length_a   1.000
_cell.length_b   1.000
_cell.length_c   1.000
_cell.angle_alpha   90.00
_cell.angle_beta   90.00
_cell.angle_gamma   90.00
#
_symmetry.space_group_name_H-M   'P 1'
#
loop_
_entity.id
_entity.type
_entity.pdbx_description
1 polymer ?
#
loop_
_entity_poly.entity_id
_entity_poly.type
_entity_poly.pdbx_seq_one_letter_code
_entity_poly.pdbx_strand_id
1 'polypeptide(L)'
;MKVIVICFVLVLSNGFSSFLFASNETNIESSNVEDIDNFSKAVVAVREKNYALAADLFYPLAEAGDVDAQFNLSILIRNGLGRPQNFSKALFWAWLSFSGGLEKANAVVEVIIELVPENAHDAIREQVFDYLLEKVNDGNRASLMQLGKYFLEILPNPDYNKSYLCYSIASAFGEKGSKVLRDQVLESVENEKIVEIQDRASVMFETLRRGDKINSLEK
;
A
#
# COMPACT_ATOMS: atom_id res chain seq x y z
N MET A 1 -20.34 -21.84 2.34
CA MET A 1 -19.77 -20.48 2.49
C MET A 1 -19.05 -20.36 3.84
N LYS A 2 -17.94 -21.06 4.03
CA LYS A 2 -17.24 -21.17 5.34
C LYS A 2 -15.72 -21.28 5.12
N VAL A 3 -15.08 -20.45 4.29
CA VAL A 3 -13.70 -20.79 3.89
C VAL A 3 -12.65 -19.72 4.24
N ILE A 4 -13.03 -18.48 4.49
CA ILE A 4 -12.04 -17.39 4.39
C ILE A 4 -11.37 -17.02 5.73
N VAL A 5 -12.03 -17.24 6.85
CA VAL A 5 -11.40 -17.04 8.19
C VAL A 5 -10.38 -18.14 8.50
N ILE A 6 -10.52 -19.30 7.86
CA ILE A 6 -9.66 -20.48 8.12
C ILE A 6 -8.28 -20.34 7.47
N CYS A 7 -8.15 -19.66 6.33
CA CYS A 7 -6.84 -19.48 5.72
C CYS A 7 -5.89 -18.63 6.56
N PHE A 8 -6.41 -17.68 7.32
CA PHE A 8 -5.58 -16.84 8.17
C PHE A 8 -5.05 -17.58 9.42
N VAL A 9 -5.84 -18.52 9.94
CA VAL A 9 -5.46 -19.33 11.12
C VAL A 9 -4.58 -20.51 10.73
N LEU A 10 -4.72 -21.08 9.52
CA LEU A 10 -3.96 -22.27 9.11
C LEU A 10 -2.51 -21.98 8.70
N VAL A 11 -2.18 -20.75 8.29
CA VAL A 11 -0.78 -20.36 8.03
C VAL A 11 0.01 -20.23 9.33
N LEU A 12 -0.67 -20.08 10.49
CA LEU A 12 -0.04 -19.96 11.79
C LEU A 12 0.02 -21.28 12.58
N SER A 13 -0.58 -22.37 12.08
CA SER A 13 -0.63 -23.65 12.82
C SER A 13 0.32 -24.74 12.33
N ASN A 14 1.00 -24.58 11.21
CA ASN A 14 1.95 -25.57 10.72
C ASN A 14 3.25 -24.94 10.23
N GLY A 15 4.26 -25.04 11.07
CA GLY A 15 5.65 -24.85 10.70
C GLY A 15 6.22 -23.49 11.04
N PHE A 16 6.43 -23.27 12.32
CA PHE A 16 7.47 -22.36 12.80
C PHE A 16 8.82 -23.01 12.49
N SER A 17 9.21 -23.00 11.23
CA SER A 17 10.58 -23.20 10.80
C SER A 17 11.18 -21.84 10.57
N SER A 18 11.93 -21.41 11.57
CA SER A 18 13.07 -20.48 11.55
C SER A 18 13.32 -19.79 10.19
N PHE A 19 12.61 -18.71 9.91
CA PHE A 19 13.19 -17.65 9.11
C PHE A 19 13.71 -16.62 10.10
N LEU A 20 14.95 -16.86 10.52
CA LEU A 20 15.72 -15.92 11.28
C LEU A 20 15.96 -14.67 10.45
N PHE A 21 15.53 -13.59 11.02
CA PHE A 21 15.85 -12.21 10.69
C PHE A 21 17.34 -12.06 10.36
N ALA A 22 17.64 -11.58 9.18
CA ALA A 22 18.86 -10.81 8.97
C ALA A 22 18.60 -9.44 9.62
N SER A 23 19.06 -9.30 10.86
CA SER A 23 19.11 -8.03 11.57
C SER A 23 20.09 -7.10 10.86
N ASN A 24 19.57 -6.15 10.07
CA ASN A 24 20.28 -4.91 9.86
C ASN A 24 19.99 -4.03 11.06
N GLU A 25 20.98 -3.89 11.93
CA GLU A 25 21.03 -2.86 12.97
C GLU A 25 21.06 -1.48 12.29
N THR A 26 19.88 -0.89 12.11
CA THR A 26 19.73 0.55 11.92
C THR A 26 18.75 1.02 12.97
N ASN A 27 19.12 2.09 13.69
CA ASN A 27 18.41 2.74 14.78
C ASN A 27 16.89 2.57 14.70
N ILE A 28 16.35 1.63 15.49
CA ILE A 28 14.92 1.47 15.68
C ILE A 28 14.52 2.56 16.66
N GLU A 29 13.92 3.63 16.16
CA GLU A 29 13.28 4.64 17.00
C GLU A 29 12.21 3.99 17.88
N SER A 30 11.98 4.55 19.06
CA SER A 30 11.04 4.01 20.04
C SER A 30 9.61 3.77 19.52
N SER A 31 9.21 4.51 18.48
CA SER A 31 7.94 4.32 17.76
C SER A 31 7.80 2.91 17.15
N ASN A 32 8.85 2.36 16.58
CA ASN A 32 8.82 1.04 15.94
C ASN A 32 8.57 -0.10 16.93
N VAL A 33 9.01 0.05 18.18
CA VAL A 33 8.80 -1.01 19.21
C VAL A 33 7.35 -1.04 19.66
N GLU A 34 6.72 0.13 19.81
CA GLU A 34 5.30 0.24 20.17
C GLU A 34 4.40 -0.27 19.04
N ASP A 35 4.74 0.03 17.80
CA ASP A 35 4.00 -0.43 16.61
C ASP A 35 4.07 -1.95 16.44
N ILE A 36 5.23 -2.57 16.65
CA ILE A 36 5.40 -4.03 16.63
C ILE A 36 4.57 -4.67 17.75
N ASP A 37 4.55 -4.06 18.94
CA ASP A 37 3.76 -4.53 20.07
C ASP A 37 2.25 -4.41 19.79
N ASN A 38 1.82 -3.29 19.22
CA ASN A 38 0.41 -3.06 18.85
C ASN A 38 -0.06 -3.98 17.73
N PHE A 39 0.77 -4.25 16.72
CA PHE A 39 0.45 -5.25 15.70
C PHE A 39 0.29 -6.65 16.31
N SER A 40 1.19 -7.06 17.17
CA SER A 40 1.12 -8.35 17.87
C SER A 40 -0.13 -8.48 18.73
N LYS A 41 -0.47 -7.42 19.48
CA LYS A 41 -1.70 -7.35 20.28
C LYS A 41 -2.95 -7.44 19.39
N ALA A 42 -2.97 -6.78 18.23
CA ALA A 42 -4.05 -6.86 17.27
C ALA A 42 -4.27 -8.29 16.77
N VAL A 43 -3.19 -9.00 16.43
CA VAL A 43 -3.23 -10.41 16.02
C VAL A 43 -3.78 -11.30 17.14
N VAL A 44 -3.36 -11.09 18.40
CA VAL A 44 -3.91 -11.81 19.56
C VAL A 44 -5.40 -11.54 19.70
N ALA A 45 -5.83 -10.27 19.61
CA ALA A 45 -7.24 -9.90 19.69
C ALA A 45 -8.10 -10.57 18.59
N VAL A 46 -7.57 -10.74 17.37
CA VAL A 46 -8.24 -11.52 16.31
C VAL A 46 -8.41 -12.99 16.72
N ARG A 47 -7.38 -13.62 17.29
CA ARG A 47 -7.43 -15.02 17.76
C ARG A 47 -8.45 -15.22 18.87
N GLU A 48 -8.57 -14.23 19.75
CA GLU A 48 -9.52 -14.21 20.87
C GLU A 48 -10.92 -13.78 20.44
N LYS A 49 -11.12 -13.49 19.14
CA LYS A 49 -12.37 -12.97 18.57
C LYS A 49 -12.80 -11.61 19.13
N ASN A 50 -11.88 -10.89 19.76
CA ASN A 50 -12.07 -9.50 20.18
C ASN A 50 -11.81 -8.57 18.97
N TYR A 51 -12.70 -8.65 17.97
CA TYR A 51 -12.50 -7.96 16.68
C TYR A 51 -12.58 -6.44 16.80
N ALA A 52 -13.30 -5.92 17.79
CA ALA A 52 -13.36 -4.48 18.04
C ALA A 52 -11.97 -3.95 18.44
N LEU A 53 -11.35 -4.60 19.41
CA LEU A 53 -9.97 -4.27 19.83
C LEU A 53 -8.98 -4.47 18.70
N ALA A 54 -9.09 -5.55 17.92
CA ALA A 54 -8.22 -5.80 16.79
C ALA A 54 -8.30 -4.68 15.74
N ALA A 55 -9.52 -4.25 15.39
CA ALA A 55 -9.72 -3.15 14.45
C ALA A 55 -9.17 -1.81 14.99
N ASP A 56 -9.34 -1.54 16.30
CA ASP A 56 -8.82 -0.33 16.94
C ASP A 56 -7.29 -0.29 16.96
N LEU A 57 -6.63 -1.44 17.08
CA LEU A 57 -5.17 -1.55 17.06
C LEU A 57 -4.60 -1.54 15.63
N PHE A 58 -5.26 -2.20 14.65
CA PHE A 58 -4.79 -2.17 13.27
C PHE A 58 -4.99 -0.81 12.59
N TYR A 59 -6.02 -0.05 12.97
CA TYR A 59 -6.34 1.19 12.28
C TYR A 59 -5.20 2.21 12.29
N PRO A 60 -4.60 2.59 13.44
CA PRO A 60 -3.48 3.54 13.46
C PRO A 60 -2.24 3.02 12.72
N LEU A 61 -1.97 1.71 12.75
CA LEU A 61 -0.88 1.10 11.99
C LEU A 61 -1.13 1.18 10.48
N ALA A 62 -2.36 0.91 10.05
CA ALA A 62 -2.76 1.03 8.64
C ALA A 62 -2.66 2.48 8.15
N GLU A 63 -3.07 3.45 8.97
CA GLU A 63 -2.90 4.89 8.70
C GLU A 63 -1.42 5.31 8.64
N ALA A 64 -0.56 4.65 9.42
CA ALA A 64 0.89 4.86 9.36
C ALA A 64 1.54 4.23 8.12
N GLY A 65 0.80 3.41 7.35
CA GLY A 65 1.25 2.79 6.11
C GLY A 65 1.73 1.34 6.27
N ASP A 66 1.49 0.71 7.43
CA ASP A 66 1.80 -0.72 7.61
C ASP A 66 0.89 -1.57 6.70
N VAL A 67 1.50 -2.21 5.71
CA VAL A 67 0.79 -2.96 4.66
C VAL A 67 0.10 -4.23 5.19
N ASP A 68 0.64 -4.85 6.23
CA ASP A 68 -0.01 -6.00 6.87
C ASP A 68 -1.18 -5.57 7.75
N ALA A 69 -1.09 -4.43 8.42
CA ALA A 69 -2.21 -3.83 9.15
C ALA A 69 -3.33 -3.41 8.19
N GLN A 70 -3.01 -2.77 7.06
CA GLN A 70 -3.97 -2.44 5.99
C GLN A 70 -4.68 -3.69 5.49
N PHE A 71 -3.94 -4.76 5.23
CA PHE A 71 -4.50 -6.06 4.82
C PHE A 71 -5.47 -6.62 5.86
N ASN A 72 -5.06 -6.70 7.12
CA ASN A 72 -5.88 -7.24 8.19
C ASN A 72 -7.14 -6.39 8.42
N LEU A 73 -7.00 -5.07 8.40
CA LEU A 73 -8.10 -4.14 8.54
C LEU A 73 -9.11 -4.29 7.39
N SER A 74 -8.64 -4.48 6.14
CA SER A 74 -9.51 -4.73 4.99
C SER A 74 -10.39 -5.97 5.19
N ILE A 75 -9.80 -7.05 5.71
CA ILE A 75 -10.51 -8.31 6.00
C ILE A 75 -11.55 -8.12 7.12
N LEU A 76 -11.20 -7.44 8.20
CA LEU A 76 -12.11 -7.18 9.30
C LEU A 76 -13.32 -6.36 8.83
N ILE A 77 -13.09 -5.27 8.11
CA ILE A 77 -14.15 -4.40 7.59
C ILE A 77 -15.01 -5.13 6.56
N ARG A 78 -14.40 -5.91 5.65
CA ARG A 78 -15.12 -6.71 4.67
C ARG A 78 -16.10 -7.68 5.32
N ASN A 79 -15.70 -8.30 6.43
CA ASN A 79 -16.50 -9.31 7.11
C ASN A 79 -17.44 -8.72 8.19
N GLY A 80 -17.41 -7.40 8.43
CA GLY A 80 -18.20 -6.77 9.48
C GLY A 80 -17.76 -7.19 10.89
N LEU A 81 -16.47 -7.48 11.06
CA LEU A 81 -15.88 -7.91 12.33
C LEU A 81 -15.28 -6.71 13.06
N GLY A 82 -15.79 -6.43 14.26
CA GLY A 82 -15.38 -5.31 15.10
C GLY A 82 -15.89 -3.93 14.63
N ARG A 83 -16.26 -3.81 13.37
CA ARG A 83 -16.86 -2.62 12.75
C ARG A 83 -17.93 -3.05 11.75
N PRO A 84 -18.94 -2.18 11.45
CA PRO A 84 -19.92 -2.48 10.42
C PRO A 84 -19.26 -2.79 9.08
N GLN A 85 -19.82 -3.76 8.36
CA GLN A 85 -19.36 -4.13 7.03
C GLN A 85 -19.40 -2.94 6.07
N ASN A 86 -18.31 -2.74 5.34
CA ASN A 86 -18.21 -1.69 4.33
C ASN A 86 -17.23 -2.12 3.23
N PHE A 87 -17.75 -2.54 2.09
CA PHE A 87 -16.94 -3.05 0.99
C PHE A 87 -16.06 -1.97 0.35
N SER A 88 -16.53 -0.73 0.24
CA SER A 88 -15.73 0.37 -0.30
C SER A 88 -14.50 0.67 0.56
N LYS A 89 -14.68 0.75 1.89
CA LYS A 89 -13.54 0.93 2.82
C LYS A 89 -12.61 -0.28 2.83
N ALA A 90 -13.17 -1.49 2.72
CA ALA A 90 -12.37 -2.70 2.64
C ALA A 90 -11.52 -2.73 1.37
N LEU A 91 -12.08 -2.32 0.22
CA LEU A 91 -11.36 -2.22 -1.05
C LEU A 91 -10.25 -1.16 -1.00
N PHE A 92 -10.53 0.00 -0.42
CA PHE A 92 -9.54 1.06 -0.20
C PHE A 92 -8.30 0.52 0.54
N TRP A 93 -8.48 -0.13 1.69
CA TRP A 93 -7.37 -0.70 2.46
C TRP A 93 -6.69 -1.87 1.75
N ALA A 94 -7.45 -2.69 1.02
CA ALA A 94 -6.87 -3.79 0.24
C ALA A 94 -5.98 -3.27 -0.90
N TRP A 95 -6.40 -2.22 -1.62
CA TRP A 95 -5.59 -1.59 -2.66
C TRP A 95 -4.33 -0.92 -2.12
N LEU A 96 -4.41 -0.26 -0.95
CA LEU A 96 -3.22 0.31 -0.30
C LEU A 96 -2.23 -0.78 0.09
N SER A 97 -2.71 -1.87 0.69
CA SER A 97 -1.87 -3.02 1.04
C SER A 97 -1.23 -3.66 -0.20
N PHE A 98 -1.99 -3.81 -1.28
CA PHE A 98 -1.50 -4.37 -2.53
C PHE A 98 -0.46 -3.45 -3.19
N SER A 99 -0.72 -2.15 -3.28
CA SER A 99 0.25 -1.18 -3.81
C SER A 99 1.52 -1.10 -2.97
N GLY A 100 1.42 -1.37 -1.68
CA GLY A 100 2.56 -1.49 -0.76
C GLY A 100 3.41 -2.75 -0.93
N GLY A 101 3.07 -3.60 -1.91
CA GLY A 101 3.85 -4.79 -2.27
C GLY A 101 3.41 -6.07 -1.57
N LEU A 102 2.28 -6.07 -0.86
CA LEU A 102 1.75 -7.29 -0.26
C LEU A 102 0.95 -8.07 -1.30
N GLU A 103 1.61 -8.92 -2.08
CA GLU A 103 1.01 -9.64 -3.21
C GLU A 103 -0.23 -10.48 -2.83
N LYS A 104 -0.26 -11.06 -1.62
CA LYS A 104 -1.44 -11.80 -1.12
C LYS A 104 -2.70 -10.92 -1.02
N ALA A 105 -2.55 -9.58 -0.96
CA ALA A 105 -3.69 -8.67 -0.90
C ALA A 105 -4.48 -8.66 -2.22
N ASN A 106 -3.85 -9.01 -3.37
CA ASN A 106 -4.55 -9.10 -4.65
C ASN A 106 -5.74 -10.06 -4.61
N ALA A 107 -5.58 -11.23 -4.00
CA ALA A 107 -6.68 -12.19 -3.87
C ALA A 107 -7.87 -11.63 -3.04
N VAL A 108 -7.59 -10.73 -2.10
CA VAL A 108 -8.64 -10.03 -1.33
C VAL A 108 -9.28 -8.93 -2.18
N VAL A 109 -8.50 -8.21 -2.96
CA VAL A 109 -8.99 -7.20 -3.92
C VAL A 109 -9.96 -7.85 -4.91
N GLU A 110 -9.57 -8.94 -5.56
CA GLU A 110 -10.40 -9.68 -6.53
C GLU A 110 -11.79 -10.06 -5.97
N VAL A 111 -11.82 -10.48 -4.71
CA VAL A 111 -13.10 -10.83 -4.07
C VAL A 111 -13.92 -9.60 -3.68
N ILE A 112 -13.28 -8.51 -3.22
CA ILE A 112 -14.01 -7.32 -2.76
C ILE A 112 -14.51 -6.50 -3.95
N ILE A 113 -13.76 -6.41 -5.03
CA ILE A 113 -14.12 -5.62 -6.20
C ILE A 113 -15.44 -6.09 -6.82
N GLU A 114 -15.72 -7.40 -6.79
CA GLU A 114 -17.00 -7.96 -7.24
C GLU A 114 -18.20 -7.59 -6.33
N LEU A 115 -17.92 -7.17 -5.10
CA LEU A 115 -18.94 -6.78 -4.11
C LEU A 115 -19.20 -5.26 -4.12
N VAL A 116 -18.34 -4.49 -4.76
CA VAL A 116 -18.47 -3.03 -4.88
C VAL A 116 -19.09 -2.72 -6.25
N PRO A 117 -20.15 -1.89 -6.31
CA PRO A 117 -20.70 -1.46 -7.59
C PRO A 117 -19.65 -0.77 -8.47
N GLU A 118 -19.63 -1.10 -9.77
CA GLU A 118 -18.63 -0.60 -10.72
C GLU A 118 -18.51 0.93 -10.73
N ASN A 119 -19.64 1.61 -10.62
CA ASN A 119 -19.68 3.08 -10.58
C ASN A 119 -19.04 3.69 -9.31
N ALA A 120 -18.69 2.88 -8.30
CA ALA A 120 -17.97 3.34 -7.12
C ALA A 120 -16.46 3.10 -7.19
N HIS A 121 -15.99 2.29 -8.15
CA HIS A 121 -14.56 1.93 -8.22
C HIS A 121 -13.67 3.16 -8.44
N ASP A 122 -14.06 4.08 -9.33
CA ASP A 122 -13.25 5.26 -9.64
C ASP A 122 -13.12 6.19 -8.45
N ALA A 123 -14.19 6.39 -7.69
CA ALA A 123 -14.14 7.18 -6.47
C ALA A 123 -13.22 6.57 -5.40
N ILE A 124 -13.15 5.24 -5.31
CA ILE A 124 -12.24 4.57 -4.38
C ILE A 124 -10.79 4.65 -4.87
N ARG A 125 -10.56 4.52 -6.19
CA ARG A 125 -9.23 4.73 -6.79
C ARG A 125 -8.72 6.14 -6.52
N GLU A 126 -9.57 7.16 -6.69
CA GLU A 126 -9.24 8.54 -6.35
C GLU A 126 -8.85 8.69 -4.88
N GLN A 127 -9.60 8.11 -3.95
CA GLN A 127 -9.24 8.11 -2.53
C GLN A 127 -7.87 7.46 -2.26
N VAL A 128 -7.56 6.34 -2.92
CA VAL A 128 -6.23 5.70 -2.80
C VAL A 128 -5.13 6.61 -3.34
N PHE A 129 -5.35 7.21 -4.51
CA PHE A 129 -4.41 8.15 -5.10
C PHE A 129 -4.15 9.35 -4.20
N ASP A 130 -5.20 9.99 -3.70
CA ASP A 130 -5.10 11.17 -2.82
C ASP A 130 -4.35 10.83 -1.53
N TYR A 131 -4.68 9.68 -0.92
CA TYR A 131 -3.98 9.20 0.27
C TYR A 131 -2.48 9.02 0.02
N LEU A 132 -2.10 8.36 -1.08
CA LEU A 132 -0.70 8.14 -1.42
C LEU A 132 0.03 9.44 -1.75
N LEU A 133 -0.62 10.37 -2.45
CA LEU A 133 -0.05 11.67 -2.77
C LEU A 133 0.15 12.52 -1.50
N GLU A 134 -0.79 12.48 -0.56
CA GLU A 134 -0.64 13.13 0.75
C GLU A 134 0.58 12.57 1.49
N LYS A 135 0.73 11.24 1.55
CA LYS A 135 1.89 10.60 2.18
C LYS A 135 3.22 11.00 1.53
N VAL A 136 3.28 11.12 0.19
CA VAL A 136 4.47 11.65 -0.52
C VAL A 136 4.77 13.07 -0.08
N ASN A 137 3.74 13.92 0.02
CA ASN A 137 3.86 15.30 0.43
C ASN A 137 4.25 15.47 1.91
N ASP A 138 3.93 14.50 2.74
CA ASP A 138 4.35 14.43 4.14
C ASP A 138 5.75 13.81 4.33
N GLY A 139 6.44 13.52 3.23
CA GLY A 139 7.82 13.06 3.24
C GLY A 139 8.00 11.55 3.16
N ASN A 140 6.91 10.76 3.11
CA ASN A 140 7.01 9.31 2.92
C ASN A 140 7.38 8.97 1.46
N ARG A 141 8.67 8.77 1.20
CA ARG A 141 9.19 8.50 -0.14
C ARG A 141 8.81 7.11 -0.67
N ALA A 142 8.57 6.14 0.21
CA ALA A 142 8.08 4.81 -0.18
C ALA A 142 6.70 4.89 -0.87
N SER A 143 5.88 5.89 -0.57
CA SER A 143 4.59 6.10 -1.25
C SER A 143 4.73 6.45 -2.74
N LEU A 144 5.92 6.90 -3.20
CA LEU A 144 6.21 7.02 -4.65
C LEU A 144 6.26 5.64 -5.34
N MET A 145 6.76 4.62 -4.63
CA MET A 145 6.76 3.25 -5.13
C MET A 145 5.33 2.71 -5.23
N GLN A 146 4.51 3.00 -4.21
CA GLN A 146 3.10 2.61 -4.20
C GLN A 146 2.30 3.30 -5.31
N LEU A 147 2.54 4.60 -5.56
CA LEU A 147 1.95 5.32 -6.71
C LEU A 147 2.38 4.74 -8.05
N GLY A 148 3.65 4.35 -8.19
CA GLY A 148 4.11 3.66 -9.40
C GLY A 148 3.31 2.38 -9.66
N LYS A 149 3.12 1.54 -8.63
CA LYS A 149 2.31 0.31 -8.73
C LYS A 149 0.82 0.61 -8.91
N TYR A 150 0.28 1.65 -8.26
CA TYR A 150 -1.09 2.12 -8.45
C TYR A 150 -1.39 2.40 -9.93
N PHE A 151 -0.51 3.13 -10.63
CA PHE A 151 -0.68 3.45 -12.05
C PHE A 151 -0.58 2.23 -12.98
N LEU A 152 0.11 1.17 -12.55
CA LEU A 152 0.25 -0.05 -13.35
C LEU A 152 -0.89 -1.05 -13.13
N GLU A 153 -1.35 -1.20 -11.88
CA GLU A 153 -2.09 -2.40 -11.49
C GLU A 153 -3.44 -2.11 -10.82
N ILE A 154 -3.70 -0.86 -10.39
CA ILE A 154 -4.99 -0.49 -9.78
C ILE A 154 -5.89 0.26 -10.76
N LEU A 155 -5.31 1.03 -11.67
CA LEU A 155 -6.08 1.64 -12.74
C LEU A 155 -6.62 0.58 -13.72
N PRO A 156 -7.80 0.81 -14.32
CA PRO A 156 -8.37 -0.11 -15.32
C PRO A 156 -7.50 -0.22 -16.57
N ASN A 157 -6.78 0.85 -16.91
CA ASN A 157 -5.78 0.89 -17.97
C ASN A 157 -4.47 1.40 -17.36
N PRO A 158 -3.36 0.67 -17.51
CA PRO A 158 -2.06 1.09 -17.00
C PRO A 158 -1.62 2.45 -17.55
N ASP A 159 -1.15 3.34 -16.68
CA ASP A 159 -0.49 4.59 -17.06
C ASP A 159 1.03 4.45 -16.86
N TYR A 160 1.69 3.93 -17.88
CA TYR A 160 3.14 3.71 -17.87
C TYR A 160 3.93 5.01 -17.68
N ASN A 161 3.43 6.13 -18.20
CA ASN A 161 4.10 7.43 -18.10
C ASN A 161 4.16 7.91 -16.65
N LYS A 162 3.02 7.86 -15.94
CA LYS A 162 2.96 8.24 -14.53
C LYS A 162 3.68 7.25 -13.63
N SER A 163 3.62 5.95 -13.95
CA SER A 163 4.40 4.95 -13.22
C SER A 163 5.90 5.19 -13.36
N TYR A 164 6.39 5.41 -14.59
CA TYR A 164 7.79 5.74 -14.85
C TYR A 164 8.23 7.03 -14.14
N LEU A 165 7.39 8.07 -14.13
CA LEU A 165 7.61 9.30 -13.39
C LEU A 165 7.82 9.02 -11.90
N CYS A 166 6.91 8.29 -11.27
CA CYS A 166 6.97 7.96 -9.85
C CYS A 166 8.22 7.16 -9.49
N TYR A 167 8.53 6.10 -10.26
CA TYR A 167 9.72 5.30 -10.02
C TYR A 167 11.02 6.06 -10.30
N SER A 168 11.02 7.01 -11.24
CA SER A 168 12.17 7.88 -11.50
C SER A 168 12.48 8.78 -10.30
N ILE A 169 11.45 9.40 -9.72
CA ILE A 169 11.58 10.22 -8.52
C ILE A 169 12.01 9.37 -7.32
N ALA A 170 11.37 8.20 -7.12
CA ALA A 170 11.72 7.26 -6.06
C ALA A 170 13.19 6.80 -6.18
N SER A 171 13.67 6.53 -7.40
CA SER A 171 15.04 6.16 -7.69
C SER A 171 16.04 7.28 -7.36
N ALA A 172 15.68 8.53 -7.61
CA ALA A 172 16.49 9.68 -7.26
C ALA A 172 16.61 9.88 -5.73
N PHE A 173 15.57 9.50 -4.98
CA PHE A 173 15.62 9.45 -3.51
C PHE A 173 16.33 8.20 -2.95
N GLY A 174 16.70 7.24 -3.79
CA GLY A 174 17.38 6.02 -3.37
C GLY A 174 16.47 4.92 -2.83
N GLU A 175 15.16 4.99 -3.10
CA GLU A 175 14.21 3.98 -2.65
C GLU A 175 14.59 2.59 -3.20
N LYS A 176 14.60 1.59 -2.32
CA LYS A 176 15.04 0.24 -2.66
C LYS A 176 14.15 -0.38 -3.75
N GLY A 177 14.78 -0.89 -4.80
CA GLY A 177 14.09 -1.54 -5.92
C GLY A 177 13.55 -0.59 -6.99
N SER A 178 13.45 0.72 -6.72
CA SER A 178 12.89 1.72 -7.63
C SER A 178 13.57 1.74 -9.00
N LYS A 179 14.91 1.64 -9.04
CA LYS A 179 15.67 1.60 -10.29
C LYS A 179 15.25 0.44 -11.19
N VAL A 180 15.07 -0.74 -10.61
CA VAL A 180 14.67 -1.93 -11.38
C VAL A 180 13.27 -1.74 -11.97
N LEU A 181 12.32 -1.29 -11.15
CA LEU A 181 10.94 -1.06 -11.59
C LEU A 181 10.86 0.08 -12.62
N ARG A 182 11.62 1.16 -12.42
CA ARG A 182 11.73 2.24 -13.40
C ARG A 182 12.20 1.72 -14.77
N ASP A 183 13.29 0.93 -14.78
CA ASP A 183 13.88 0.46 -16.01
C ASP A 183 12.96 -0.56 -16.71
N GLN A 184 12.20 -1.37 -15.97
CA GLN A 184 11.17 -2.25 -16.52
C GLN A 184 10.02 -1.49 -17.17
N VAL A 185 9.49 -0.46 -16.49
CA VAL A 185 8.38 0.34 -17.00
C VAL A 185 8.78 1.17 -18.23
N LEU A 186 10.05 1.61 -18.29
CA LEU A 186 10.57 2.39 -19.42
C LEU A 186 10.37 1.69 -20.77
N GLU A 187 10.41 0.36 -20.80
CA GLU A 187 10.18 -0.41 -22.03
C GLU A 187 8.76 -0.22 -22.63
N SER A 188 7.82 0.22 -21.81
CA SER A 188 6.42 0.47 -22.19
C SER A 188 6.08 1.94 -22.37
N VAL A 189 7.02 2.86 -22.11
CA VAL A 189 6.86 4.31 -22.30
C VAL A 189 7.12 4.66 -23.75
N GLU A 190 6.27 5.51 -24.34
CA GLU A 190 6.48 6.05 -25.68
C GLU A 190 7.77 6.88 -25.75
N ASN A 191 8.66 6.57 -26.72
CA ASN A 191 9.98 7.19 -26.83
C ASN A 191 9.92 8.71 -26.86
N GLU A 192 8.91 9.29 -27.53
CA GLU A 192 8.70 10.72 -27.65
C GLU A 192 8.36 11.41 -26.33
N LYS A 193 7.89 10.64 -25.35
CA LYS A 193 7.50 11.13 -24.01
C LYS A 193 8.63 11.06 -22.97
N ILE A 194 9.65 10.25 -23.21
CA ILE A 194 10.69 9.94 -22.21
C ILE A 194 11.34 11.22 -21.68
N VAL A 195 11.79 12.11 -22.56
CA VAL A 195 12.50 13.33 -22.16
C VAL A 195 11.59 14.25 -21.34
N GLU A 196 10.35 14.47 -21.79
CA GLU A 196 9.36 15.26 -21.08
C GLU A 196 9.12 14.72 -19.66
N ILE A 197 8.98 13.39 -19.50
CA ILE A 197 8.75 12.77 -18.18
C ILE A 197 9.99 12.90 -17.30
N GLN A 198 11.20 12.78 -17.85
CA GLN A 198 12.45 12.95 -17.11
C GLN A 198 12.63 14.38 -16.61
N ASP A 199 12.30 15.38 -17.42
CA ASP A 199 12.31 16.78 -17.02
C ASP A 199 11.31 17.06 -15.89
N ARG A 200 10.09 16.50 -16.00
CA ARG A 200 9.08 16.58 -14.94
C ARG A 200 9.55 15.88 -13.65
N ALA A 201 10.14 14.70 -13.78
CA ALA A 201 10.69 13.98 -12.62
C ALA A 201 11.75 14.82 -11.90
N SER A 202 12.61 15.51 -12.64
CA SER A 202 13.64 16.38 -12.09
C SER A 202 13.03 17.56 -11.33
N VAL A 203 12.02 18.23 -11.89
CA VAL A 203 11.31 19.35 -11.24
C VAL A 203 10.61 18.87 -9.95
N MET A 204 9.88 17.74 -10.01
CA MET A 204 9.17 17.21 -8.86
C MET A 204 10.11 16.70 -7.78
N PHE A 205 11.22 16.07 -8.15
CA PHE A 205 12.26 15.69 -7.20
C PHE A 205 12.78 16.90 -6.43
N GLU A 206 13.16 17.97 -7.13
CA GLU A 206 13.65 19.20 -6.47
C GLU A 206 12.60 19.86 -5.58
N THR A 207 11.33 19.83 -5.99
CA THR A 207 10.21 20.33 -5.18
C THR A 207 10.10 19.53 -3.88
N LEU A 208 10.02 18.21 -3.96
CA LEU A 208 9.92 17.33 -2.80
C LEU A 208 11.19 17.37 -1.92
N ARG A 209 12.38 17.53 -2.52
CA ARG A 209 13.65 17.64 -1.79
C ARG A 209 13.70 18.89 -0.92
N ARG A 210 13.06 19.98 -1.33
CA ARG A 210 12.94 21.22 -0.54
C ARG A 210 11.87 21.14 0.54
N GLY A 211 11.04 20.09 0.56
CA GLY A 211 9.90 19.97 1.45
C GLY A 211 8.65 20.68 0.95
N ASP A 212 8.66 21.13 -0.31
CA ASP A 212 7.47 21.70 -0.94
C ASP A 212 6.52 20.60 -1.40
N LYS A 213 5.22 20.91 -1.47
CA LYS A 213 4.20 19.96 -1.89
C LYS A 213 4.03 19.94 -3.40
N ILE A 214 3.76 18.75 -3.95
CA ILE A 214 3.28 18.58 -5.32
C ILE A 214 1.76 18.46 -5.30
N ASN A 215 1.08 19.22 -6.15
CA ASN A 215 -0.40 19.28 -6.14
C ASN A 215 -1.04 18.25 -7.05
N SER A 216 -0.33 17.75 -8.02
CA SER A 216 -0.79 16.69 -8.91
C SER A 216 0.39 16.04 -9.61
N LEU A 217 0.17 14.80 -10.08
CA LEU A 217 1.05 14.14 -11.05
C LEU A 217 0.59 14.43 -12.49
N GLU A 218 -0.37 15.34 -12.66
CA GLU A 218 -0.86 15.86 -13.95
C GLU A 218 -0.21 17.21 -14.24
N LYS A 219 0.50 17.29 -15.27
CA LYS A 219 1.05 18.34 -16.13
C LYS A 219 2.53 18.14 -16.39
#